data_b6e4a3c5afa00d6eb7544593fa2369a0
#
_entry.id   b6e4a3c5afa00d6eb7544593fa2369a0
#
_cell.length_a   1.000
_cell.length_b   1.000
_cell.length_c   1.000
_cell.angle_alpha   90.00
_cell.angle_beta   90.00
_cell.angle_gamma   90.00
#
_symmetry.space_group_name_H-M   'P 1'
#
loop_
_entity.id
_entity.type
_entity.pdbx_description
1 polymer ?
#
loop_
_entity_poly.entity_id
_entity_poly.type
_entity_poly.pdbx_seq_one_letter_code
_entity_poly.pdbx_strand_id
1 'polypeptide(L)'
;KTAGWTEKDFEKAGFRMVPNCVVRNGSFIGKGAVIMPNSFINIGGYCGEKSMVDTGARIGSCARLGANCHLSAGVGLGGILEPVGSKPTIIEDNCFIGALSEIVEGVIVRKGSVVSMGCFIGNSTKIVNRDTGEITSGEVPAGSVVVPGTLPSKKPGGPNLYCVVIIKTV
;
A
#
# COMPACT_ATOMS: atom_id res chain seq x y z
N LYS A 1 -5.15 -9.54 -17.97
CA LYS A 1 -3.80 -9.91 -18.43
C LYS A 1 -3.62 -11.42 -18.49
N THR A 2 -4.09 -12.13 -17.50
CA THR A 2 -3.85 -13.57 -17.31
C THR A 2 -5.02 -14.47 -17.75
N ALA A 3 -6.05 -13.90 -18.38
CA ALA A 3 -7.15 -14.70 -18.92
C ALA A 3 -6.64 -15.67 -20.00
N GLY A 4 -6.95 -16.95 -19.85
CA GLY A 4 -6.49 -18.01 -20.75
C GLY A 4 -5.05 -18.48 -20.55
N TRP A 5 -4.35 -18.00 -19.53
CA TRP A 5 -3.01 -18.50 -19.20
C TRP A 5 -3.07 -19.94 -18.68
N THR A 6 -2.13 -20.73 -19.15
CA THR A 6 -1.88 -22.09 -18.66
C THR A 6 -0.86 -22.07 -17.51
N GLU A 7 -0.68 -23.20 -16.84
CA GLU A 7 0.37 -23.38 -15.82
C GLU A 7 1.76 -23.02 -16.33
N LYS A 8 2.08 -23.44 -17.57
CA LYS A 8 3.34 -23.10 -18.23
C LYS A 8 3.56 -21.60 -18.43
N ASP A 9 2.47 -20.84 -18.64
CA ASP A 9 2.56 -19.37 -18.78
C ASP A 9 2.92 -18.73 -17.44
N PHE A 10 2.34 -19.21 -16.34
CA PHE A 10 2.68 -18.76 -14.99
C PHE A 10 4.09 -19.16 -14.58
N GLU A 11 4.54 -20.38 -14.88
CA GLU A 11 5.92 -20.83 -14.66
C GLU A 11 6.91 -19.94 -15.40
N LYS A 12 6.68 -19.64 -16.67
CA LYS A 12 7.52 -18.76 -17.49
C LYS A 12 7.52 -17.33 -16.93
N ALA A 13 6.39 -16.83 -16.48
CA ALA A 13 6.29 -15.50 -15.88
C ALA A 13 6.91 -15.43 -14.47
N GLY A 14 7.03 -16.57 -13.80
CA GLY A 14 7.72 -16.70 -12.52
C GLY A 14 6.96 -16.18 -11.31
N PHE A 15 5.62 -16.01 -11.37
CA PHE A 15 4.81 -15.63 -10.22
C PHE A 15 3.61 -16.59 -10.05
N ARG A 16 3.03 -16.61 -8.85
CA ARG A 16 1.83 -17.40 -8.56
C ARG A 16 0.59 -16.51 -8.47
N MET A 17 -0.51 -17.00 -9.00
CA MET A 17 -1.81 -16.35 -8.90
C MET A 17 -2.88 -17.39 -8.55
N VAL A 18 -3.59 -17.16 -7.47
CA VAL A 18 -4.73 -18.00 -7.08
C VAL A 18 -5.94 -17.63 -7.95
N PRO A 19 -6.85 -18.56 -8.26
CA PRO A 19 -8.07 -18.23 -9.01
C PRO A 19 -8.88 -17.06 -8.41
N ASN A 20 -9.71 -16.43 -9.26
CA ASN A 20 -10.57 -15.30 -8.91
C ASN A 20 -9.82 -13.97 -8.65
N CYS A 21 -8.62 -13.80 -9.21
CA CYS A 21 -7.92 -12.52 -9.22
C CYS A 21 -8.18 -11.78 -10.54
N VAL A 22 -8.17 -10.46 -10.50
CA VAL A 22 -8.24 -9.62 -11.68
C VAL A 22 -6.95 -8.85 -11.85
N VAL A 23 -6.21 -9.16 -12.92
CA VAL A 23 -4.98 -8.45 -13.29
C VAL A 23 -5.19 -7.82 -14.67
N ARG A 24 -5.26 -6.50 -14.72
CA ARG A 24 -5.50 -5.77 -15.98
C ARG A 24 -4.25 -5.76 -16.86
N ASN A 25 -4.48 -5.67 -18.19
CA ASN A 25 -3.39 -5.43 -19.15
C ASN A 25 -2.67 -4.12 -18.82
N GLY A 26 -1.36 -4.07 -19.12
CA GLY A 26 -0.54 -2.91 -18.79
C GLY A 26 -0.03 -2.85 -17.34
N SER A 27 -0.38 -3.85 -16.50
CA SER A 27 0.22 -4.00 -15.17
C SER A 27 1.48 -4.88 -15.21
N PHE A 28 2.32 -4.75 -14.19
CA PHE A 28 3.53 -5.57 -14.00
C PHE A 28 3.45 -6.38 -12.72
N ILE A 29 3.87 -7.65 -12.78
CA ILE A 29 4.02 -8.53 -11.62
C ILE A 29 5.40 -9.14 -11.68
N GLY A 30 6.20 -8.92 -10.64
CA GLY A 30 7.57 -9.39 -10.50
C GLY A 30 7.67 -10.89 -10.20
N LYS A 31 8.85 -11.45 -10.44
CA LYS A 31 9.15 -12.86 -10.16
C LYS A 31 8.99 -13.16 -8.66
N GLY A 32 8.49 -14.35 -8.36
CA GLY A 32 8.26 -14.80 -6.99
C GLY A 32 7.10 -14.11 -6.27
N ALA A 33 6.39 -13.18 -6.94
CA ALA A 33 5.19 -12.57 -6.35
C ALA A 33 4.05 -13.58 -6.20
N VAL A 34 3.17 -13.32 -5.24
CA VAL A 34 1.98 -14.12 -4.96
C VAL A 34 0.75 -13.22 -4.96
N ILE A 35 -0.23 -13.55 -5.79
CA ILE A 35 -1.49 -12.81 -5.89
C ILE A 35 -2.60 -13.72 -5.35
N MET A 36 -3.20 -13.34 -4.24
CA MET A 36 -4.21 -14.10 -3.52
C MET A 36 -5.63 -13.80 -4.04
N PRO A 37 -6.64 -14.63 -3.72
CA PRO A 37 -7.98 -14.52 -4.28
C PRO A 37 -8.62 -13.16 -4.10
N ASN A 38 -9.49 -12.79 -5.04
CA ASN A 38 -10.25 -11.53 -5.05
C ASN A 38 -9.38 -10.25 -5.05
N SER A 39 -8.09 -10.39 -5.33
CA SER A 39 -7.19 -9.25 -5.49
C SER A 39 -7.39 -8.58 -6.85
N PHE A 40 -7.12 -7.29 -6.91
CA PHE A 40 -7.25 -6.49 -8.12
C PHE A 40 -5.99 -5.68 -8.39
N ILE A 41 -5.37 -5.84 -9.56
CA ILE A 41 -4.24 -5.04 -10.02
C ILE A 41 -4.66 -4.26 -11.26
N ASN A 42 -4.71 -2.95 -11.14
CA ASN A 42 -5.20 -2.07 -12.17
C ASN A 42 -4.14 -1.81 -13.27
N ILE A 43 -4.56 -1.16 -14.36
CA ILE A 43 -3.67 -0.74 -15.44
C ILE A 43 -2.51 0.12 -14.88
N GLY A 44 -1.29 -0.12 -15.35
CA GLY A 44 -0.10 0.57 -14.85
C GLY A 44 0.32 0.19 -13.43
N GLY A 45 -0.48 -0.61 -12.71
CA GLY A 45 -0.13 -1.08 -11.38
C GLY A 45 1.12 -1.96 -11.40
N TYR A 46 2.01 -1.76 -10.43
CA TYR A 46 3.29 -2.47 -10.33
C TYR A 46 3.38 -3.25 -9.02
N CYS A 47 3.63 -4.54 -9.10
CA CYS A 47 3.93 -5.41 -7.97
C CYS A 47 5.36 -5.91 -8.11
N GLY A 48 6.23 -5.55 -7.17
CA GLY A 48 7.64 -5.94 -7.15
C GLY A 48 7.87 -7.42 -6.87
N GLU A 49 9.10 -7.84 -7.06
CA GLU A 49 9.50 -9.24 -6.89
C GLU A 49 9.27 -9.72 -5.46
N LYS A 50 8.90 -11.01 -5.31
CA LYS A 50 8.69 -11.68 -4.02
C LYS A 50 7.68 -10.98 -3.10
N SER A 51 6.86 -10.10 -3.64
CA SER A 51 5.81 -9.42 -2.88
C SER A 51 4.51 -10.21 -2.89
N MET A 52 3.72 -10.05 -1.85
CA MET A 52 2.39 -10.64 -1.75
C MET A 52 1.31 -9.56 -1.83
N VAL A 53 0.34 -9.80 -2.69
CA VAL A 53 -0.94 -9.08 -2.71
C VAL A 53 -1.99 -10.04 -2.14
N ASP A 54 -2.30 -9.86 -0.86
CA ASP A 54 -3.15 -10.80 -0.12
C ASP A 54 -4.63 -10.65 -0.48
N THR A 55 -5.47 -11.52 0.04
CA THR A 55 -6.89 -11.66 -0.30
C THR A 55 -7.62 -10.33 -0.30
N GLY A 56 -8.24 -10.00 -1.43
CA GLY A 56 -9.00 -8.77 -1.61
C GLY A 56 -8.19 -7.48 -1.64
N ALA A 57 -6.85 -7.54 -1.57
CA ALA A 57 -6.02 -6.35 -1.68
C ALA A 57 -6.01 -5.77 -3.10
N ARG A 58 -5.81 -4.48 -3.22
CA ARG A 58 -5.91 -3.74 -4.48
C ARG A 58 -4.66 -2.89 -4.73
N ILE A 59 -4.11 -2.99 -5.94
CA ILE A 59 -3.12 -2.03 -6.46
C ILE A 59 -3.84 -1.17 -7.50
N GLY A 60 -4.06 0.09 -7.16
CA GLY A 60 -4.70 1.08 -8.03
C GLY A 60 -3.88 1.38 -9.28
N SER A 61 -4.47 2.14 -10.20
CA SER A 61 -3.80 2.52 -11.45
C SER A 61 -2.49 3.24 -11.18
N CYS A 62 -1.41 2.76 -11.81
CA CYS A 62 -0.05 3.29 -11.67
C CYS A 62 0.53 3.28 -10.24
N ALA A 63 -0.19 2.75 -9.24
CA ALA A 63 0.36 2.57 -7.91
C ALA A 63 1.48 1.52 -7.91
N ARG A 64 2.45 1.67 -7.02
CA ARG A 64 3.63 0.82 -6.97
C ARG A 64 3.78 0.14 -5.61
N LEU A 65 3.96 -1.16 -5.66
CA LEU A 65 4.41 -1.99 -4.54
C LEU A 65 5.83 -2.46 -4.83
N GLY A 66 6.78 -2.12 -3.98
CA GLY A 66 8.18 -2.53 -4.09
C GLY A 66 8.39 -4.04 -3.95
N ALA A 67 9.64 -4.47 -3.89
CA ALA A 67 10.01 -5.86 -3.70
C ALA A 67 9.94 -6.29 -2.23
N ASN A 68 9.75 -7.59 -1.98
CA ASN A 68 9.67 -8.19 -0.65
C ASN A 68 8.62 -7.51 0.28
N CYS A 69 7.54 -7.03 -0.28
CA CYS A 69 6.45 -6.38 0.46
C CYS A 69 5.28 -7.32 0.69
N HIS A 70 4.50 -7.03 1.73
CA HIS A 70 3.24 -7.69 1.98
C HIS A 70 2.12 -6.66 2.08
N LEU A 71 1.20 -6.66 1.12
CA LEU A 71 -0.11 -6.04 1.28
C LEU A 71 -1.03 -7.07 1.92
N SER A 72 -1.39 -6.87 3.17
CA SER A 72 -2.31 -7.77 3.88
C SER A 72 -3.72 -7.70 3.31
N ALA A 73 -4.58 -8.58 3.79
CA ALA A 73 -5.94 -8.72 3.27
C ALA A 73 -6.71 -7.38 3.27
N GLY A 74 -7.36 -7.10 2.14
CA GLY A 74 -8.20 -5.91 1.97
C GLY A 74 -7.47 -4.58 1.90
N VAL A 75 -6.15 -4.54 1.84
CA VAL A 75 -5.39 -3.29 1.67
C VAL A 75 -5.66 -2.67 0.32
N GLY A 76 -5.82 -1.35 0.28
CA GLY A 76 -5.93 -0.58 -0.95
C GLY A 76 -4.79 0.40 -1.16
N LEU A 77 -4.18 0.35 -2.36
CA LEU A 77 -3.30 1.41 -2.84
C LEU A 77 -4.05 2.25 -3.85
N GLY A 78 -4.16 3.55 -3.60
CA GLY A 78 -4.89 4.50 -4.44
C GLY A 78 -4.26 4.65 -5.82
N GLY A 79 -5.11 4.76 -6.84
CA GLY A 79 -4.70 5.02 -8.22
C GLY A 79 -4.61 6.51 -8.55
N ILE A 80 -4.13 6.83 -9.77
CA ILE A 80 -3.87 8.20 -10.24
C ILE A 80 -4.68 8.59 -11.48
N LEU A 81 -5.69 7.83 -11.87
CA LEU A 81 -6.47 8.16 -13.07
C LEU A 81 -7.31 9.43 -12.89
N GLU A 82 -7.73 9.73 -11.66
CA GLU A 82 -8.45 10.94 -11.31
C GLU A 82 -8.04 11.44 -9.91
N PRO A 83 -7.74 12.72 -9.75
CA PRO A 83 -7.59 13.73 -10.81
C PRO A 83 -6.32 13.52 -11.64
N VAL A 84 -6.35 13.98 -12.90
CA VAL A 84 -5.21 13.94 -13.81
C VAL A 84 -4.02 14.68 -13.22
N GLY A 85 -2.81 14.10 -13.31
CA GLY A 85 -1.57 14.71 -12.78
C GLY A 85 -1.28 14.41 -11.32
N SER A 86 -2.07 13.57 -10.66
CA SER A 86 -1.78 13.08 -9.31
C SER A 86 -0.46 12.30 -9.26
N LYS A 87 0.20 12.35 -8.11
CA LYS A 87 1.39 11.53 -7.87
C LYS A 87 0.98 10.07 -7.59
N PRO A 88 1.74 9.08 -8.06
CA PRO A 88 1.44 7.68 -7.75
C PRO A 88 1.68 7.38 -6.26
N THR A 89 0.80 6.58 -5.68
CA THR A 89 1.05 5.96 -4.37
C THR A 89 2.18 4.95 -4.50
N ILE A 90 3.17 5.03 -3.64
CA ILE A 90 4.38 4.20 -3.69
C ILE A 90 4.61 3.56 -2.33
N ILE A 91 4.70 2.25 -2.32
CA ILE A 91 5.24 1.47 -1.22
C ILE A 91 6.62 1.00 -1.66
N GLU A 92 7.67 1.45 -0.98
CA GLU A 92 9.04 1.03 -1.27
C GLU A 92 9.30 -0.40 -0.77
N ASP A 93 10.51 -0.92 -1.00
CA ASP A 93 10.87 -2.32 -0.72
C ASP A 93 10.81 -2.66 0.78
N ASN A 94 10.61 -3.94 1.07
CA ASN A 94 10.63 -4.53 2.41
C ASN A 94 9.58 -3.94 3.37
N CYS A 95 8.46 -3.45 2.86
CA CYS A 95 7.37 -2.91 3.68
C CYS A 95 6.30 -3.96 3.99
N PHE A 96 5.68 -3.80 5.14
CA PHE A 96 4.48 -4.54 5.54
C PHE A 96 3.31 -3.56 5.73
N ILE A 97 2.22 -3.78 5.01
CA ILE A 97 1.00 -2.98 5.13
C ILE A 97 -0.10 -3.85 5.74
N GLY A 98 -0.50 -3.51 6.95
CA GLY A 98 -1.49 -4.24 7.74
C GLY A 98 -2.89 -4.21 7.13
N ALA A 99 -3.65 -5.26 7.40
CA ALA A 99 -4.97 -5.50 6.81
C ALA A 99 -5.91 -4.29 6.91
N LEU A 100 -6.75 -4.12 5.88
CA LEU A 100 -7.76 -3.07 5.80
C LEU A 100 -7.21 -1.64 5.85
N SER A 101 -5.93 -1.45 5.56
CA SER A 101 -5.35 -0.11 5.42
C SER A 101 -5.56 0.44 4.00
N GLU A 102 -5.74 1.76 3.90
CA GLU A 102 -5.82 2.47 2.63
C GLU A 102 -4.69 3.50 2.55
N ILE A 103 -3.82 3.39 1.54
CA ILE A 103 -2.73 4.33 1.27
C ILE A 103 -3.01 4.97 -0.08
N VAL A 104 -3.28 6.26 -0.08
CA VAL A 104 -3.85 6.94 -1.26
C VAL A 104 -3.20 8.31 -1.51
N GLU A 105 -3.63 8.99 -2.57
CA GLU A 105 -3.27 10.38 -2.87
C GLU A 105 -1.75 10.64 -3.00
N GLY A 106 -1.03 9.67 -3.57
CA GLY A 106 0.40 9.83 -3.82
C GLY A 106 1.30 9.76 -2.59
N VAL A 107 0.79 9.22 -1.48
CA VAL A 107 1.59 8.96 -0.29
C VAL A 107 2.70 7.97 -0.60
N ILE A 108 3.88 8.22 -0.05
CA ILE A 108 5.04 7.35 -0.16
C ILE A 108 5.29 6.69 1.19
N VAL A 109 5.31 5.36 1.23
CA VAL A 109 5.78 4.59 2.38
C VAL A 109 7.19 4.13 2.08
N ARG A 110 8.15 4.70 2.81
CA ARG A 110 9.58 4.43 2.60
C ARG A 110 9.96 3.04 3.09
N LYS A 111 11.05 2.56 2.53
CA LYS A 111 11.55 1.20 2.66
C LYS A 111 11.64 0.72 4.12
N GLY A 112 11.31 -0.55 4.34
CA GLY A 112 11.41 -1.20 5.64
C GLY A 112 10.35 -0.79 6.65
N SER A 113 9.35 0.01 6.22
CA SER A 113 8.29 0.47 7.13
C SER A 113 7.20 -0.57 7.34
N VAL A 114 6.61 -0.52 8.51
CA VAL A 114 5.46 -1.33 8.91
C VAL A 114 4.28 -0.40 9.20
N VAL A 115 3.25 -0.53 8.41
CA VAL A 115 1.96 0.13 8.65
C VAL A 115 1.04 -0.89 9.32
N SER A 116 0.54 -0.58 10.51
CA SER A 116 -0.39 -1.44 11.25
C SER A 116 -1.73 -1.56 10.51
N MET A 117 -2.55 -2.51 10.91
CA MET A 117 -3.89 -2.68 10.34
C MET A 117 -4.77 -1.44 10.58
N GLY A 118 -5.68 -1.18 9.63
CA GLY A 118 -6.67 -0.11 9.76
C GLY A 118 -6.09 1.32 9.72
N CYS A 119 -4.97 1.53 9.03
CA CYS A 119 -4.42 2.85 8.79
C CYS A 119 -4.98 3.45 7.50
N PHE A 120 -5.49 4.67 7.55
CA PHE A 120 -6.00 5.43 6.42
C PHE A 120 -5.09 6.63 6.16
N ILE A 121 -4.21 6.54 5.16
CA ILE A 121 -3.17 7.54 4.92
C ILE A 121 -3.36 8.17 3.54
N GLY A 122 -3.92 9.38 3.55
CA GLY A 122 -3.95 10.28 2.39
C GLY A 122 -2.88 11.37 2.52
N ASN A 123 -2.71 12.16 1.48
CA ASN A 123 -1.67 13.20 1.42
C ASN A 123 -1.76 14.22 2.55
N SER A 124 -2.95 14.50 3.06
CA SER A 124 -3.20 15.44 4.16
C SER A 124 -3.21 14.80 5.55
N THR A 125 -3.23 13.46 5.63
CA THR A 125 -3.22 12.74 6.91
C THR A 125 -1.97 13.08 7.71
N LYS A 126 -2.16 13.48 8.96
CA LYS A 126 -1.05 13.81 9.85
C LYS A 126 -0.32 12.55 10.30
N ILE A 127 0.99 12.60 10.21
CA ILE A 127 1.90 11.55 10.64
C ILE A 127 2.69 12.13 11.80
N VAL A 128 2.45 11.61 13.00
CA VAL A 128 3.00 12.14 14.24
C VAL A 128 4.12 11.23 14.73
N ASN A 129 5.31 11.76 14.91
CA ASN A 129 6.36 11.02 15.60
C ASN A 129 6.13 11.13 17.11
N ARG A 130 5.90 10.00 17.77
CA ARG A 130 5.58 9.93 19.20
C ARG A 130 6.71 10.45 20.09
N ASP A 131 7.95 10.21 19.68
CA ASP A 131 9.10 10.49 20.53
C ASP A 131 9.56 11.96 20.39
N THR A 132 9.43 12.54 19.19
CA THR A 132 9.86 13.92 18.91
C THR A 132 8.71 14.93 18.93
N GLY A 133 7.46 14.48 18.77
CA GLY A 133 6.30 15.34 18.59
C GLY A 133 6.20 15.97 17.19
N GLU A 134 7.11 15.66 16.28
CA GLU A 134 7.09 16.16 14.92
C GLU A 134 5.85 15.67 14.18
N ILE A 135 5.23 16.58 13.41
CA ILE A 135 4.03 16.30 12.61
C ILE A 135 4.34 16.58 11.15
N THR A 136 4.26 15.52 10.33
CA THR A 136 4.45 15.57 8.89
C THR A 136 3.20 15.06 8.14
N SER A 137 3.26 14.99 6.82
CA SER A 137 2.22 14.36 5.98
C SER A 137 2.81 13.99 4.61
N GLY A 138 2.09 13.12 3.88
CA GLY A 138 2.45 12.72 2.51
C GLY A 138 3.53 11.64 2.41
N GLU A 139 4.30 11.41 3.46
CA GLU A 139 5.37 10.41 3.44
C GLU A 139 5.55 9.75 4.82
N VAL A 140 5.59 8.42 4.85
CA VAL A 140 5.99 7.62 6.01
C VAL A 140 7.49 7.39 5.92
N PRO A 141 8.30 7.89 6.88
CA PRO A 141 9.76 7.74 6.84
C PRO A 141 10.22 6.27 6.88
N ALA A 142 11.39 6.00 6.32
CA ALA A 142 11.95 4.65 6.25
C ALA A 142 12.08 4.01 7.65
N GLY A 143 11.82 2.71 7.73
CA GLY A 143 11.91 1.93 8.96
C GLY A 143 10.86 2.27 10.02
N SER A 144 9.88 3.12 9.72
CA SER A 144 8.85 3.52 10.68
C SER A 144 7.85 2.41 10.95
N VAL A 145 7.48 2.24 12.22
CA VAL A 145 6.31 1.45 12.61
C VAL A 145 5.18 2.41 12.96
N VAL A 146 4.10 2.34 12.19
CA VAL A 146 3.00 3.32 12.21
C VAL A 146 1.71 2.65 12.66
N VAL A 147 0.98 3.30 13.54
CA VAL A 147 -0.32 2.82 14.06
C VAL A 147 -1.39 3.92 13.95
N PRO A 148 -2.69 3.57 13.95
CA PRO A 148 -3.75 4.56 14.03
C PRO A 148 -3.70 5.35 15.33
N GLY A 149 -4.05 6.63 15.27
CA GLY A 149 -4.12 7.50 16.44
C GLY A 149 -5.02 8.70 16.24
N THR A 150 -5.05 9.58 17.22
CA THR A 150 -5.78 10.84 17.14
C THR A 150 -4.95 12.00 17.66
N LEU A 151 -5.12 13.17 17.07
CA LEU A 151 -4.58 14.43 17.55
C LEU A 151 -5.65 15.19 18.34
N PRO A 152 -5.34 15.71 19.51
CA PRO A 152 -6.25 16.55 20.28
C PRO A 152 -6.72 17.77 19.48
N SER A 153 -7.98 18.15 19.67
CA SER A 153 -8.50 19.39 19.10
C SER A 153 -7.74 20.60 19.65
N LYS A 154 -7.46 21.55 18.75
CA LYS A 154 -6.95 22.88 19.16
C LYS A 154 -8.01 23.77 19.77
N LYS A 155 -9.30 23.41 19.64
CA LYS A 155 -10.43 24.15 20.22
C LYS A 155 -10.93 23.41 21.46
N PRO A 156 -11.15 24.10 22.59
CA PRO A 156 -11.74 23.48 23.79
C PRO A 156 -13.07 22.78 23.44
N GLY A 157 -13.21 21.51 23.85
CA GLY A 157 -14.40 20.69 23.57
C GLY A 157 -14.59 20.26 22.11
N GLY A 158 -13.64 20.56 21.23
CA GLY A 158 -13.67 20.13 19.83
C GLY A 158 -13.32 18.65 19.65
N PRO A 159 -13.71 18.03 18.52
CA PRO A 159 -13.39 16.63 18.25
C PRO A 159 -11.90 16.42 18.00
N ASN A 160 -11.37 15.29 18.42
CA ASN A 160 -10.04 14.85 18.00
C ASN A 160 -10.06 14.46 16.51
N LEU A 161 -8.95 14.72 15.83
CA LEU A 161 -8.81 14.36 14.42
C LEU A 161 -7.95 13.12 14.28
N TYR A 162 -8.32 12.27 13.33
CA TYR A 162 -7.53 11.09 12.96
C TYR A 162 -6.11 11.48 12.54
N CYS A 163 -5.15 10.68 12.96
CA CYS A 163 -3.77 10.74 12.50
C CYS A 163 -3.20 9.31 12.49
N VAL A 164 -1.99 9.16 11.97
CA VAL A 164 -1.18 7.98 12.23
C VAL A 164 0.03 8.38 13.06
N VAL A 165 0.50 7.44 13.89
CA VAL A 165 1.56 7.71 14.87
C VAL A 165 2.73 6.77 14.61
N ILE A 166 3.92 7.33 14.41
CA ILE A 166 5.18 6.58 14.39
C ILE A 166 5.50 6.25 15.84
N ILE A 167 5.48 4.96 16.19
CA ILE A 167 5.72 4.48 17.54
C ILE A 167 7.15 4.01 17.78
N LYS A 168 7.88 3.72 16.71
CA LYS A 168 9.32 3.41 16.71
C LYS A 168 9.88 3.44 15.29
N THR A 169 11.19 3.52 15.18
CA THR A 169 11.96 3.30 13.94
C THR A 169 12.82 2.06 14.11
N VAL A 170 12.91 1.22 13.07
CA VAL A 170 13.67 -0.06 13.06
C VAL A 170 14.89 0.07 12.17
#